data_b218dee8fe149c6261acaebe6fac4681
#
_entry.id   b218dee8fe149c6261acaebe6fac4681
#
_cell.length_a   1.000
_cell.length_b   1.000
_cell.length_c   1.000
_cell.angle_alpha   90.00
_cell.angle_beta   90.00
_cell.angle_gamma   90.00
#
_symmetry.space_group_name_H-M   'P 1'
#
loop_
_entity.id
_entity.type
_entity.pdbx_description
1 polymer ?
#
loop_
_entity_poly.entity_id
_entity_poly.type
_entity_poly.pdbx_seq_one_letter_code
_entity_poly.pdbx_strand_id
1 'polypeptide(L)' 'MCLAIPMQVLASDGRTARCGAKGIERDVSLFLLDEGSVSVGDYVLVHVGYAIALVQPEAARSAWELYDRMLAAEQGSADA' A
#
# COMPACT_ATOMS: atom_id res chain seq x y z
N MET A 1 2.65 13.61 8.05
CA MET A 1 3.62 13.27 7.02
C MET A 1 3.03 12.26 6.04
N CYS A 2 3.14 12.55 4.75
CA CYS A 2 2.55 11.70 3.72
C CYS A 2 3.56 10.68 3.26
N LEU A 3 3.36 9.43 3.65
CA LEU A 3 4.20 8.32 3.20
C LEU A 3 3.41 7.47 2.24
N ALA A 4 4.04 7.07 1.16
CA ALA A 4 3.46 6.11 0.25
C ALA A 4 3.60 4.71 0.86
N ILE A 5 2.51 3.95 0.84
CA ILE A 5 2.44 2.65 1.49
C ILE A 5 2.07 1.59 0.47
N PRO A 6 2.82 0.48 0.39
CA PRO A 6 2.42 -0.63 -0.49
C PRO A 6 1.20 -1.34 0.07
N MET A 7 0.20 -1.55 -0.78
CA MET A 7 -1.02 -2.27 -0.42
C MET A 7 -1.35 -3.27 -1.51
N GLN A 8 -2.00 -4.36 -1.12
CA GLN A 8 -2.40 -5.38 -2.08
C GLN A 8 -3.81 -5.10 -2.59
N VAL A 9 -4.00 -5.23 -3.89
CA VAL A 9 -5.31 -5.05 -4.51
C VAL A 9 -6.17 -6.28 -4.20
N LEU A 10 -7.29 -6.05 -3.54
CA LEU A 10 -8.22 -7.11 -3.16
C LEU A 10 -9.38 -7.22 -4.14
N ALA A 11 -9.80 -6.10 -4.71
CA ALA A 11 -10.84 -6.04 -5.72
C ALA A 11 -10.65 -4.78 -6.55
N SER A 12 -11.10 -4.79 -7.79
CA SER A 12 -10.93 -3.64 -8.68
C SER A 12 -12.06 -3.59 -9.68
N ASP A 13 -12.54 -2.36 -9.96
CA ASP A 13 -13.53 -2.14 -11.02
C ASP A 13 -12.89 -1.45 -12.25
N GLY A 14 -11.57 -1.30 -12.26
CA GLY A 14 -10.83 -0.65 -13.32
C GLY A 14 -10.52 0.82 -13.06
N ARG A 15 -11.28 1.48 -12.22
CA ARG A 15 -11.05 2.89 -11.86
C ARG A 15 -10.66 3.04 -10.40
N THR A 16 -11.23 2.19 -9.56
CA THR A 16 -11.01 2.20 -8.14
C THR A 16 -10.68 0.77 -7.70
N ALA A 17 -9.80 0.63 -6.76
CA ALA A 17 -9.46 -0.67 -6.20
C ALA A 17 -9.67 -0.65 -4.70
N ARG A 18 -10.10 -1.78 -4.17
CA ARG A 18 -10.10 -2.02 -2.73
C ARG A 18 -8.76 -2.62 -2.40
N CYS A 19 -7.97 -1.91 -1.63
CA CYS A 19 -6.62 -2.35 -1.28
C CYS A 19 -6.51 -2.59 0.21
N GLY A 20 -5.69 -3.55 0.59
CA GLY A 20 -5.53 -3.93 1.98
C GLY A 20 -4.09 -4.16 2.36
N ALA A 21 -3.78 -3.87 3.62
CA ALA A 21 -2.49 -4.14 4.22
C ALA A 21 -2.65 -4.14 5.74
N LYS A 22 -2.11 -5.15 6.39
CA LYS A 22 -2.08 -5.23 7.86
C LYS A 22 -3.47 -5.08 8.51
N GLY A 23 -4.48 -5.64 7.87
CA GLY A 23 -5.85 -5.60 8.38
C GLY A 23 -6.61 -4.32 8.09
N ILE A 24 -6.01 -3.38 7.40
CA ILE A 24 -6.63 -2.12 7.00
C ILE A 24 -6.99 -2.20 5.53
N GLU A 25 -8.23 -1.81 5.18
CA GLU A 25 -8.67 -1.76 3.80
C GLU A 25 -9.07 -0.35 3.43
N ARG A 26 -8.75 0.05 2.21
CA ARG A 26 -9.03 1.37 1.70
C ARG A 26 -9.48 1.30 0.25
N ASP A 27 -10.34 2.23 -0.13
CA ASP A 27 -10.67 2.44 -1.53
C ASP A 27 -9.62 3.38 -2.12
N VAL A 28 -9.01 2.94 -3.22
CA VAL A 28 -7.87 3.63 -3.81
C VAL A 28 -8.20 3.95 -5.27
N SER A 29 -7.94 5.18 -5.67
CA SER A 29 -8.14 5.59 -7.05
C SER A 29 -6.99 5.07 -7.93
N LEU A 30 -7.34 4.49 -9.07
CA LEU A 30 -6.37 4.03 -10.05
C LEU A 30 -6.15 5.03 -11.18
N PHE A 31 -6.63 6.26 -11.00
CA PHE A 31 -6.60 7.28 -12.03
C PHE A 31 -5.18 7.58 -12.56
N LEU A 32 -4.18 7.48 -11.70
CA LEU A 32 -2.80 7.79 -12.07
C LEU A 32 -2.07 6.64 -12.77
N LEU A 33 -2.68 5.46 -12.81
CA LEU A 33 -2.09 4.29 -13.46
C LEU A 33 -2.82 4.01 -14.77
N ASP A 34 -2.14 3.34 -15.68
CA ASP A 34 -2.72 2.97 -16.96
C ASP A 34 -3.87 1.99 -16.75
N GLU A 35 -4.94 2.19 -17.51
CA GLU A 35 -6.09 1.31 -17.45
C GLU A 35 -5.67 -0.12 -17.79
N GLY A 36 -6.13 -1.06 -16.99
CA GLY A 36 -5.80 -2.46 -17.17
C GLY A 36 -4.43 -2.88 -16.68
N SER A 37 -3.62 -1.95 -16.14
CA SER A 37 -2.29 -2.29 -15.64
C SER A 37 -2.33 -2.94 -14.27
N VAL A 38 -3.44 -2.84 -13.55
CA VAL A 38 -3.58 -3.36 -12.19
C VAL A 38 -4.57 -4.50 -12.17
N SER A 39 -4.18 -5.59 -11.52
CA SER A 39 -5.02 -6.77 -11.35
C SER A 39 -5.14 -7.12 -9.87
N VAL A 40 -6.20 -7.85 -9.55
CA VAL A 40 -6.38 -8.35 -8.16
C VAL A 40 -5.18 -9.21 -7.81
N GLY A 41 -4.65 -8.97 -6.61
CA GLY A 41 -3.45 -9.64 -6.14
C GLY A 41 -2.17 -8.84 -6.35
N ASP A 42 -2.19 -7.82 -7.21
CA ASP A 42 -1.04 -6.95 -7.42
C ASP A 42 -0.83 -6.05 -6.19
N TYR A 43 0.40 -5.61 -6.02
CA TYR A 43 0.73 -4.62 -5.00
C TYR A 43 0.90 -3.26 -5.65
N VAL A 44 0.33 -2.25 -5.04
CA VAL A 44 0.43 -0.87 -5.51
C VAL A 44 0.92 0.02 -4.39
N LEU A 45 1.63 1.06 -4.77
CA LEU A 45 2.07 2.07 -3.82
C LEU A 45 0.97 3.11 -3.71
N VAL A 46 0.44 3.29 -2.50
CA VAL A 46 -0.71 4.16 -2.24
C VAL A 46 -0.26 5.42 -1.53
N HIS A 47 -0.66 6.56 -2.05
CA HIS A 47 -0.33 7.86 -1.49
C HIS A 47 -1.57 8.76 -1.57
N VAL A 48 -2.07 9.20 -0.41
CA VAL A 48 -3.22 10.10 -0.30
C VAL A 48 -4.44 9.57 -1.07
N GLY A 49 -4.66 8.25 -0.99
CA GLY A 49 -5.82 7.64 -1.64
C GLY A 49 -5.65 7.32 -3.11
N TYR A 50 -4.46 7.55 -3.68
CA TYR A 50 -4.16 7.23 -5.08
C TYR A 50 -3.10 6.16 -5.16
N ALA A 51 -3.30 5.23 -6.09
CA ALA A 51 -2.24 4.29 -6.45
C ALA A 51 -1.30 5.00 -7.43
N ILE A 52 -0.04 5.10 -7.08
CA ILE A 52 0.93 5.86 -7.88
C ILE A 52 1.89 4.98 -8.67
N ALA A 53 2.02 3.72 -8.30
CA ALA A 53 2.91 2.80 -9.00
C ALA A 53 2.57 1.37 -8.63
N LEU A 54 2.93 0.44 -9.52
CA LEU A 54 2.92 -0.98 -9.20
C LEU A 54 4.20 -1.32 -8.46
N VAL A 55 4.09 -2.21 -7.48
CA VAL A 55 5.21 -2.61 -6.65
C VAL A 55 5.39 -4.12 -6.77
N GLN A 56 6.62 -4.57 -6.88
CA GLN A 56 6.90 -6.00 -6.86
C GLN A 56 6.54 -6.57 -5.49
N PRO A 57 6.00 -7.80 -5.41
CA PRO A 57 5.61 -8.37 -4.12
C PRO A 57 6.76 -8.41 -3.11
N GLU A 58 7.98 -8.68 -3.57
CA GLU A 58 9.14 -8.71 -2.72
C GLU A 58 9.48 -7.34 -2.15
N ALA A 59 9.34 -6.31 -2.98
CA ALA A 59 9.57 -4.94 -2.53
C ALA A 59 8.51 -4.51 -1.52
N ALA A 60 7.25 -4.90 -1.73
CA ALA A 60 6.19 -4.59 -0.79
C ALA A 60 6.45 -5.25 0.57
N ARG A 61 6.90 -6.50 0.55
CA ARG A 61 7.23 -7.23 1.78
C ARG A 61 8.36 -6.53 2.53
N SER A 62 9.42 -6.18 1.82
CA SER A 62 10.58 -5.50 2.42
C SER A 62 10.19 -4.16 3.02
N ALA A 63 9.33 -3.40 2.34
CA ALA A 63 8.86 -2.12 2.84
C ALA A 63 8.05 -2.29 4.13
N TRP A 64 7.18 -3.31 4.17
CA TRP A 64 6.38 -3.56 5.37
C TRP A 64 7.23 -4.04 6.54
N GLU A 65 8.26 -4.83 6.28
CA GLU A 65 9.20 -5.22 7.31
C GLU A 65 9.90 -4.01 7.91
N LEU A 66 10.29 -3.08 7.05
CA LEU A 66 10.92 -1.84 7.50
C LEU A 66 9.96 -0.99 8.31
N TYR A 67 8.72 -0.83 7.86
CA TYR A 67 7.72 -0.07 8.59
C TYR A 67 7.44 -0.69 9.96
N ASP A 68 7.34 -2.02 10.02
CA ASP A 68 7.13 -2.71 11.29
C ASP A 68 8.27 -2.44 12.27
N ARG A 69 9.50 -2.40 11.80
CA ARG A 69 10.65 -2.06 12.64
C ARG A 69 10.59 -0.63 13.11
N MET A 70 10.21 0.29 12.23
CA MET A 70 10.11 1.69 12.58
C MET A 70 9.03 1.93 13.63
N LEU A 71 7.88 1.29 13.48
CA LEU A 71 6.79 1.39 14.44
C LEU A 71 7.18 0.80 15.79
N ALA A 72 7.88 -0.33 15.78
CA ALA A 72 8.36 -0.95 17.02
C ALA A 72 9.36 -0.03 17.73
N ALA A 73 10.25 0.62 16.98
CA ALA A 73 11.21 1.55 17.54
C ALA A 73 10.54 2.77 18.13
N GLU A 74 9.52 3.31 17.47
CA GLU A 74 8.75 4.44 18.01
C GLU A 74 8.04 4.06 19.28
N GLN A 75 7.42 2.89 19.33
CA GLN A 75 6.73 2.43 20.52
C GLN A 75 7.71 2.23 21.67
N GLY A 76 8.87 1.68 21.38
CA GLY A 76 9.91 1.55 22.39
C GLY A 76 10.37 2.90 22.92
N SER A 77 10.52 3.87 22.06
CA SER A 77 10.91 5.23 22.44
C SER A 77 9.83 5.90 23.29
N ALA A 78 8.56 5.67 22.94
CA ALA A 78 7.45 6.26 23.70
C ALA A 78 7.36 5.69 25.10
N ASP A 79 7.80 4.48 25.31
CA ASP A 79 7.77 3.81 26.60
C ASP A 79 8.90 4.26 27.52
N ALA A 80 9.86 4.89 26.99
CA ALA A 80 11.04 5.30 27.76
C ALA A 80 10.80 6.48 28.68
#